data_9be170c172d23efdddd3456a00373e5b
#
_entry.id   9be170c172d23efdddd3456a00373e5b
#
_cell.length_a   1.000
_cell.length_b   1.000
_cell.length_c   1.000
_cell.angle_alpha   90.00
_cell.angle_beta   90.00
_cell.angle_gamma   90.00
#
_symmetry.space_group_name_H-M   'P 1'
#
loop_
_entity.id
_entity.type
_entity.pdbx_description
1 polymer ?
#
loop_
_entity_poly.entity_id
_entity_poly.type
_entity_poly.pdbx_seq_one_letter_code
_entity_poly.pdbx_strand_id
1 'polypeptide(L)'
;MSVKYKLTEFLFRHTVKPMMKKAIKNPDEYFAKQEKKQKSKLPLKKLHKSYDFEEKCTSGTLYYAVKPESKVANRLVLYFFGGGYTIPGDSGDFEFAQGMANQSQAEV
;
A
#
# COMPACT_ATOMS: atom_id res chain seq x y z
N MET A 1 20.97 -12.81 19.28
CA MET A 1 19.84 -12.26 18.51
C MET A 1 19.03 -11.32 19.39
N SER A 2 18.59 -10.21 18.83
CA SER A 2 17.75 -9.25 19.56
C SER A 2 16.37 -9.81 19.89
N VAL A 3 15.76 -9.34 20.98
CA VAL A 3 14.37 -9.68 21.34
C VAL A 3 13.40 -9.28 20.21
N LYS A 4 13.67 -8.18 19.56
CA LYS A 4 12.88 -7.68 18.40
C LYS A 4 12.88 -8.67 17.24
N TYR A 5 14.03 -9.27 16.93
CA TYR A 5 14.12 -10.29 15.89
C TYR A 5 13.32 -11.55 16.24
N LYS A 6 13.46 -12.05 17.47
CA LYS A 6 12.72 -13.23 17.93
C LYS A 6 11.21 -13.00 17.92
N LEU A 7 10.76 -11.82 18.30
CA LEU A 7 9.34 -11.45 18.27
C LEU A 7 8.85 -11.41 16.82
N THR A 8 9.60 -10.83 15.91
CA THR A 8 9.25 -10.76 14.48
C THR A 8 9.18 -12.17 13.87
N GLU A 9 10.14 -13.03 14.18
CA GLU A 9 10.13 -14.43 13.73
C GLU A 9 8.93 -15.20 14.27
N PHE A 10 8.60 -15.03 15.54
CA PHE A 10 7.42 -15.65 16.16
C PHE A 10 6.12 -15.22 15.48
N LEU A 11 5.95 -13.92 15.27
CA LEU A 11 4.77 -13.37 14.60
C LEU A 11 4.67 -13.89 13.16
N PHE A 12 5.78 -13.92 12.43
CA PHE A 12 5.80 -14.45 11.07
C PHE A 12 5.40 -15.93 11.01
N ARG A 13 5.92 -16.77 11.90
CA ARG A 13 5.58 -18.19 11.96
C ARG A 13 4.11 -18.44 12.26
N HIS A 14 3.47 -17.62 13.09
CA HIS A 14 2.12 -17.83 13.56
C HIS A 14 1.05 -17.09 12.76
N THR A 15 1.44 -16.16 11.92
CA THR A 15 0.52 -15.37 11.08
C THR A 15 0.76 -15.55 9.59
N VAL A 16 1.93 -15.15 9.09
CA VAL A 16 2.23 -15.11 7.64
C VAL A 16 2.43 -16.50 7.07
N LYS A 17 3.22 -17.35 7.75
CA LYS A 17 3.51 -18.70 7.27
C LYS A 17 2.28 -19.59 7.14
N PRO A 18 1.37 -19.65 8.13
CA PRO A 18 0.10 -20.39 7.98
C PRO A 18 -0.78 -19.84 6.87
N MET A 19 -0.83 -18.52 6.70
CA MET A 19 -1.58 -17.86 5.63
C MET A 19 -1.04 -18.26 4.25
N MET A 20 0.27 -18.26 4.07
CA MET A 20 0.92 -18.68 2.81
C MET A 20 0.70 -20.16 2.51
N LYS A 21 0.80 -21.04 3.52
CA LYS A 21 0.49 -22.46 3.37
C LYS A 21 -0.94 -22.69 2.93
N LYS A 22 -1.88 -21.97 3.50
CA LYS A 22 -3.30 -22.03 3.15
C LYS A 22 -3.55 -21.54 1.72
N ALA A 23 -2.85 -20.47 1.31
CA ALA A 23 -2.90 -19.95 -0.06
C ALA A 23 -2.39 -20.95 -1.09
N ILE A 24 -1.31 -21.69 -0.78
CA ILE A 24 -0.74 -22.73 -1.65
C ILE A 24 -1.68 -23.94 -1.75
N LYS A 25 -2.32 -24.34 -0.64
CA LYS A 25 -3.25 -25.48 -0.62
C LYS A 25 -4.54 -25.20 -1.40
N ASN A 26 -5.06 -23.98 -1.31
CA ASN A 26 -6.31 -23.60 -1.97
C ASN A 26 -6.17 -22.19 -2.58
N PRO A 27 -5.49 -22.07 -3.74
CA PRO A 27 -5.24 -20.77 -4.36
C PRO A 27 -6.53 -20.05 -4.78
N ASP A 28 -7.55 -20.76 -5.22
CA ASP A 28 -8.82 -20.16 -5.66
C ASP A 28 -9.53 -19.43 -4.50
N GLU A 29 -9.57 -20.04 -3.33
CA GLU A 29 -10.13 -19.44 -2.12
C GLU A 29 -9.31 -18.20 -1.69
N TYR A 30 -7.99 -18.29 -1.74
CA TYR A 30 -7.09 -17.17 -1.45
C TYR A 30 -7.34 -15.99 -2.38
N PHE A 31 -7.37 -16.22 -3.69
CA PHE A 31 -7.61 -15.17 -4.68
C PHE A 31 -9.00 -14.55 -4.55
N ALA A 32 -10.02 -15.35 -4.26
CA ALA A 32 -11.36 -14.84 -4.00
C ALA A 32 -11.42 -13.90 -2.79
N LYS A 33 -10.72 -14.23 -1.71
CA LYS A 33 -10.58 -13.34 -0.53
C LYS A 33 -9.84 -12.05 -0.86
N GLN A 34 -8.76 -12.12 -1.64
CA GLN A 34 -8.01 -10.93 -2.05
C GLN A 34 -8.84 -10.04 -2.97
N GLU A 35 -9.61 -10.60 -3.87
CA GLU A 35 -10.52 -9.85 -4.74
C GLU A 35 -11.57 -9.07 -3.93
N LYS A 36 -12.14 -9.68 -2.89
CA LYS A 36 -13.06 -8.99 -1.96
C LYS A 36 -12.36 -7.82 -1.23
N LYS A 37 -11.12 -8.00 -0.79
CA LYS A 37 -10.33 -6.94 -0.16
C LYS A 37 -10.04 -5.79 -1.12
N GLN A 38 -9.73 -6.08 -2.38
CA GLN A 38 -9.51 -5.07 -3.41
C GLN A 38 -10.75 -4.22 -3.70
N LYS A 39 -11.93 -4.81 -3.57
CA LYS A 39 -13.21 -4.11 -3.71
C LYS A 39 -13.57 -3.26 -2.48
N SER A 40 -12.95 -3.50 -1.33
CA SER A 40 -13.15 -2.68 -0.15
C SER A 40 -12.53 -1.30 -0.37
N LYS A 41 -13.30 -0.25 -0.09
CA LYS A 41 -12.83 1.13 -0.26
C LYS A 41 -11.83 1.49 0.84
N LEU A 42 -10.73 2.12 0.43
CA LEU A 42 -9.81 2.78 1.37
C LEU A 42 -10.57 3.82 2.22
N PRO A 43 -10.17 4.04 3.48
CA PRO A 43 -10.80 5.06 4.34
C PRO A 43 -10.35 6.47 3.95
N LEU A 44 -10.76 6.94 2.78
CA LEU A 44 -10.27 8.19 2.17
C LEU A 44 -10.46 9.41 3.07
N LYS A 45 -11.61 9.52 3.76
CA LYS A 45 -11.86 10.63 4.70
C LYS A 45 -10.81 10.71 5.81
N LYS A 46 -10.40 9.56 6.33
CA LYS A 46 -9.35 9.49 7.36
C LYS A 46 -7.98 9.80 6.77
N LEU A 47 -7.69 9.30 5.59
CA LEU A 47 -6.42 9.54 4.90
C LEU A 47 -6.24 11.00 4.51
N HIS A 48 -7.28 11.70 4.08
CA HIS A 48 -7.24 13.13 3.76
C HIS A 48 -6.90 14.02 4.96
N LYS A 49 -7.10 13.55 6.19
CA LYS A 49 -6.67 14.27 7.40
C LYS A 49 -5.17 14.24 7.62
N SER A 50 -4.49 13.21 7.14
CA SER A 50 -3.06 12.98 7.38
C SER A 50 -2.19 13.22 6.16
N TYR A 51 -2.75 13.10 4.96
CA TYR A 51 -2.00 13.15 3.70
C TYR A 51 -2.68 14.07 2.70
N ASP A 52 -1.88 14.75 1.89
CA ASP A 52 -2.36 15.64 0.83
C ASP A 52 -2.34 14.92 -0.52
N PHE A 53 -3.49 14.46 -0.97
CA PHE A 53 -3.61 13.72 -2.22
C PHE A 53 -4.94 13.96 -2.93
N GLU A 54 -4.97 13.66 -4.22
CA GLU A 54 -6.17 13.64 -5.07
C GLU A 54 -6.39 12.27 -5.66
N GLU A 55 -7.63 11.82 -5.66
CA GLU A 55 -8.04 10.61 -6.38
C GLU A 55 -8.26 10.95 -7.85
N LYS A 56 -7.62 10.20 -8.74
CA LYS A 56 -7.73 10.39 -10.20
C LYS A 56 -8.03 9.08 -10.90
N CYS A 57 -8.67 9.16 -12.06
CA CYS A 57 -8.95 8.01 -12.91
C CYS A 57 -8.61 8.32 -14.36
N THR A 58 -7.83 7.45 -14.99
CA THR A 58 -7.47 7.56 -16.39
C THR A 58 -7.66 6.21 -17.08
N SER A 59 -8.50 6.18 -18.12
CA SER A 59 -8.80 4.95 -18.88
C SER A 59 -9.24 3.77 -17.98
N GLY A 60 -10.07 4.06 -16.96
CA GLY A 60 -10.55 3.05 -16.01
C GLY A 60 -9.57 2.67 -14.91
N THR A 61 -8.35 3.20 -14.93
CA THR A 61 -7.35 2.96 -13.89
C THR A 61 -7.41 4.06 -12.84
N LEU A 62 -7.64 3.65 -11.60
CA LEU A 62 -7.65 4.53 -10.44
C LEU A 62 -6.23 4.72 -9.90
N TYR A 63 -5.86 5.96 -9.62
CA TYR A 63 -4.60 6.28 -8.97
C TYR A 63 -4.75 7.49 -8.07
N TYR A 64 -3.75 7.71 -7.23
CA TYR A 64 -3.73 8.81 -6.28
C TYR A 64 -2.51 9.68 -6.54
N ALA A 65 -2.73 10.98 -6.67
CA ALA A 65 -1.65 11.95 -6.80
C ALA A 65 -1.36 12.58 -5.44
N VAL A 66 -0.24 12.21 -4.83
CA VAL A 66 0.19 12.71 -3.51
C VAL A 66 1.05 13.94 -3.70
N LYS A 67 0.67 15.05 -3.08
CA LYS A 67 1.30 16.34 -3.24
C LYS A 67 2.38 16.58 -2.17
N PRO A 68 3.55 17.15 -2.56
CA PRO A 68 4.57 17.55 -1.59
C PRO A 68 4.16 18.83 -0.85
N GLU A 69 4.75 19.07 0.32
CA GLU A 69 4.61 20.34 1.05
C GLU A 69 5.16 21.51 0.23
N SER A 70 6.26 21.28 -0.50
CA SER A 70 6.89 22.28 -1.37
C SER A 70 7.26 21.62 -2.69
N LYS A 71 6.72 22.10 -3.79
CA LYS A 71 6.93 21.52 -5.13
C LYS A 71 7.98 22.29 -5.91
N VAL A 72 8.99 21.56 -6.42
CA VAL A 72 9.88 22.03 -7.47
C VAL A 72 9.27 21.65 -8.83
N ALA A 73 9.17 22.61 -9.74
CA ALA A 73 8.54 22.41 -11.03
C ALA A 73 9.13 21.24 -11.83
N ASN A 74 8.27 20.57 -12.59
CA ASN A 74 8.62 19.55 -13.59
C ASN A 74 9.20 18.24 -13.05
N ARG A 75 8.92 17.87 -11.80
CA ARG A 75 9.26 16.56 -11.25
C ARG A 75 8.00 15.74 -10.97
N LEU A 76 8.05 14.49 -11.35
CA LEU A 76 7.00 13.51 -11.08
C LEU A 76 7.65 12.18 -10.71
N VAL A 77 7.16 11.56 -9.65
CA VAL A 77 7.57 10.21 -9.23
C VAL A 77 6.39 9.26 -9.40
N LEU A 78 6.62 8.16 -10.07
CA LEU A 78 5.63 7.13 -10.25
C LEU A 78 5.91 5.98 -9.27
N TYR A 79 4.95 5.71 -8.39
CA TYR A 79 5.05 4.67 -7.37
C TYR A 79 4.02 3.58 -7.60
N PHE A 80 4.48 2.35 -7.68
CA PHE A 80 3.64 1.17 -7.74
C PHE A 80 3.77 0.42 -6.42
N PHE A 81 2.66 0.29 -5.70
CA PHE A 81 2.68 -0.43 -4.43
C PHE A 81 2.92 -1.94 -4.64
N GLY A 82 3.59 -2.56 -3.64
CA GLY A 82 3.81 -4.00 -3.62
C GLY A 82 2.54 -4.78 -3.30
N GLY A 83 2.63 -6.09 -3.38
CA GLY A 83 1.53 -6.98 -3.00
C GLY A 83 1.31 -8.15 -3.96
N GLY A 84 2.26 -8.42 -4.87
CA GLY A 84 2.19 -9.55 -5.81
C GLY A 84 0.96 -9.52 -6.71
N TYR A 85 0.48 -8.32 -7.04
CA TYR A 85 -0.74 -8.07 -7.84
C TYR A 85 -2.05 -8.54 -7.18
N THR A 86 -2.02 -9.06 -5.97
CA THR A 86 -3.19 -9.61 -5.27
C THR A 86 -3.57 -8.85 -4.02
N ILE A 87 -2.60 -8.24 -3.34
CA ILE A 87 -2.83 -7.47 -2.12
C ILE A 87 -3.01 -5.99 -2.48
N PRO A 88 -4.13 -5.36 -2.09
CA PRO A 88 -4.35 -3.93 -2.40
C PRO A 88 -3.41 -3.02 -1.60
N GLY A 89 -3.19 -1.82 -2.11
CA GLY A 89 -2.50 -0.76 -1.37
C GLY A 89 -3.24 -0.37 -0.09
N ASP A 90 -2.52 0.14 0.88
CA ASP A 90 -3.04 0.53 2.19
C ASP A 90 -2.53 1.91 2.64
N SER A 91 -2.85 2.29 3.89
CA SER A 91 -2.41 3.55 4.48
C SER A 91 -0.89 3.70 4.57
N GLY A 92 -0.14 2.59 4.70
CA GLY A 92 1.32 2.60 4.70
C GLY A 92 1.91 3.05 3.37
N ASP A 93 1.25 2.76 2.26
CA ASP A 93 1.65 3.24 0.94
C ASP A 93 1.50 4.77 0.84
N PHE A 94 0.45 5.34 1.43
CA PHE A 94 0.27 6.81 1.50
C PHE A 94 1.33 7.47 2.37
N GLU A 95 1.68 6.89 3.51
CA GLU A 95 2.75 7.39 4.37
C GLU A 95 4.09 7.42 3.62
N PHE A 96 4.42 6.33 2.94
CA PHE A 96 5.63 6.23 2.13
C PHE A 96 5.63 7.24 0.98
N ALA A 97 4.53 7.35 0.24
CA ALA A 97 4.38 8.28 -0.87
C ALA A 97 4.48 9.73 -0.42
N GLN A 98 3.88 10.09 0.72
CA GLN A 98 3.97 11.45 1.28
C GLN A 98 5.41 11.78 1.69
N GLY A 99 6.12 10.85 2.34
CA GLY A 99 7.53 11.01 2.69
C GLY A 99 8.41 11.21 1.45
N MET A 100 8.18 10.42 0.42
CA MET A 100 8.88 10.53 -0.86
C MET A 100 8.58 11.86 -1.55
N ALA A 101 7.31 12.29 -1.57
CA ALA A 101 6.90 13.58 -2.15
C ALA A 101 7.60 14.75 -1.46
N ASN A 102 7.60 14.75 -0.13
CA ASN A 102 8.21 15.83 0.65
C ASN A 102 9.74 15.87 0.49
N GLN A 103 10.41 14.73 0.45
CA GLN A 103 11.86 14.66 0.26
C GLN A 103 12.31 15.01 -1.15
N SER A 104 11.58 14.56 -2.17
CA SER A 104 11.90 14.84 -3.57
C SER A 104 11.37 16.19 -4.07
N GLN A 105 10.49 16.84 -3.31
CA GLN A 105 9.74 18.03 -3.71
C GLN A 105 8.99 17.82 -5.04
N ALA A 106 8.46 16.62 -5.22
CA ALA A 106 7.76 16.19 -6.41
C ALA A 106 6.41 15.55 -6.06
N GLU A 107 5.47 15.63 -6.99
CA GLU A 107 4.22 14.87 -6.91
C GLU A 107 4.50 13.37 -7.12
N VAL A 108 3.91 12.52 -6.28
CA VAL A 108 4.04 11.06 -6.36
C VAL A 108 2.73 10.43 -6.73
#